data_522f7b577d0efc26838b8e11d0cb2f09
#
_entry.id   522f7b577d0efc26838b8e11d0cb2f09
#
_cell.length_a   1.000
_cell.length_b   1.000
_cell.length_c   1.000
_cell.angle_alpha   90.00
_cell.angle_beta   90.00
_cell.angle_gamma   90.00
#
_symmetry.space_group_name_H-M   'P 1'
#
loop_
_entity.id
_entity.type
_entity.pdbx_description
1 polymer ?
#
loop_
_entity_poly.entity_id
_entity_poly.type
_entity_poly.pdbx_seq_one_letter_code
_entity_poly.pdbx_strand_id
1 'polypeptide(L)'
;MNKKRKPLELYVHIPFCIRKCAYCDFVSGPGTKAMQKEYEEALLAEIDAAEEAAESEVISVFFGGGTPSAVDAGMLVRVMEKLRSKYVFSEDAEITLEANPGTLDEEKLKCYRKSGFNRISIGCQSVHDEELKRLGRIHTFAEFQESFALARDAGFANINVDLMSGLPEQSEEKWEESLRTIAELSPEHISAYSLIVEPGTPFAEQKLDLPDEDTEREMYARTAEILAEYGFFQYEISNYAKPGFACRHNIGYWKRTDYLGFGPSAASLFGNCRWTNTADRSLYLKACGALEKIREDEEILSRQDAMEEFMFLGLRMTQGISTAEFEEQFGKEIHAVYGGVLKKYEAMHLLQEHSGRLALTRDGISVSNVILADFLL
;
A
#
# COMPACT_ATOMS: atom_id res chain seq x y z
N MET A 1 18.53 -10.69 29.40
CA MET A 1 17.20 -10.48 28.78
C MET A 1 17.44 -10.06 27.34
N ASN A 2 17.04 -10.85 26.35
CA ASN A 2 17.14 -10.43 24.94
C ASN A 2 16.28 -9.18 24.77
N LYS A 3 16.90 -8.06 24.43
CA LYS A 3 16.18 -6.82 24.10
C LYS A 3 15.31 -7.13 22.88
N LYS A 4 14.00 -6.96 22.98
CA LYS A 4 13.09 -7.17 21.84
C LYS A 4 13.53 -6.24 20.72
N ARG A 5 13.78 -6.79 19.51
CA ARG A 5 14.16 -5.99 18.34
C ARG A 5 13.00 -5.06 17.96
N LYS A 6 13.32 -3.91 17.41
CA LYS A 6 12.30 -2.99 16.88
C LYS A 6 11.72 -3.54 15.60
N PRO A 7 10.40 -3.42 15.36
CA PRO A 7 9.82 -3.81 14.09
C PRO A 7 10.35 -2.92 12.96
N LEU A 8 10.54 -3.53 11.79
CA LEU A 8 10.98 -2.88 10.57
C LEU A 8 10.16 -3.39 9.41
N GLU A 9 9.79 -2.51 8.49
CA GLU A 9 9.17 -2.85 7.22
C GLU A 9 10.11 -2.55 6.06
N LEU A 10 10.08 -3.37 5.02
CA LEU A 10 10.87 -3.15 3.82
C LEU A 10 9.94 -2.98 2.62
N TYR A 11 10.15 -1.94 1.85
CA TYR A 11 9.49 -1.72 0.56
C TYR A 11 10.51 -1.85 -0.57
N VAL A 12 10.17 -2.60 -1.61
CA VAL A 12 11.01 -2.76 -2.80
C VAL A 12 10.22 -2.29 -4.02
N HIS A 13 10.67 -1.19 -4.60
CA HIS A 13 10.05 -0.62 -5.79
C HIS A 13 10.56 -1.28 -7.06
N ILE A 14 9.70 -1.88 -7.85
CA ILE A 14 10.02 -2.48 -9.15
C ILE A 14 9.43 -1.60 -10.26
N PRO A 15 10.24 -0.76 -10.94
CA PRO A 15 9.73 0.28 -11.84
C PRO A 15 9.37 -0.23 -13.24
N PHE A 16 8.93 -1.47 -13.37
CA PHE A 16 8.63 -2.09 -14.66
C PHE A 16 7.18 -2.51 -14.78
N CYS A 17 6.57 -2.16 -15.91
CA CYS A 17 5.26 -2.62 -16.34
C CYS A 17 5.36 -3.11 -17.79
N ILE A 18 4.46 -4.00 -18.20
CA ILE A 18 4.29 -4.31 -19.63
C ILE A 18 3.77 -3.05 -20.37
N ARG A 19 2.79 -2.36 -19.75
CA ARG A 19 2.20 -1.11 -20.23
C ARG A 19 1.80 -0.26 -19.04
N LYS A 20 1.99 1.08 -19.13
CA LYS A 20 1.52 2.03 -18.12
C LYS A 20 0.04 2.33 -18.33
N CYS A 21 -0.75 2.24 -17.27
CA CYS A 21 -2.19 2.54 -17.27
C CYS A 21 -2.45 4.05 -17.41
N ALA A 22 -3.64 4.43 -17.88
CA ALA A 22 -3.97 5.82 -18.15
C ALA A 22 -4.10 6.70 -16.88
N TYR A 23 -4.33 6.11 -15.75
CA TYR A 23 -4.49 6.78 -14.46
C TYR A 23 -3.23 6.76 -13.58
N CYS A 24 -2.21 5.97 -13.93
CA CYS A 24 -1.10 5.66 -13.04
C CYS A 24 -0.03 6.76 -13.04
N ASP A 25 0.28 7.28 -11.86
CA ASP A 25 1.34 8.28 -11.61
C ASP A 25 2.66 7.66 -11.11
N PHE A 26 2.66 6.39 -10.69
CA PHE A 26 3.85 5.73 -10.17
C PHE A 26 5.03 5.78 -11.15
N VAL A 27 6.25 5.86 -10.59
CA VAL A 27 7.50 5.80 -11.35
C VAL A 27 7.67 4.41 -11.95
N SER A 28 7.05 4.19 -13.09
CA SER A 28 7.02 2.90 -13.76
C SER A 28 6.91 3.04 -15.28
N GLY A 29 7.27 1.99 -16.00
CA GLY A 29 7.12 1.93 -17.45
C GLY A 29 7.70 0.66 -18.06
N PRO A 30 7.57 0.48 -19.38
CA PRO A 30 8.16 -0.65 -20.08
C PRO A 30 9.68 -0.70 -19.90
N GLY A 31 10.23 -1.92 -19.87
CA GLY A 31 11.67 -2.14 -19.77
C GLY A 31 12.11 -3.39 -20.51
N THR A 32 13.29 -3.32 -21.16
CA THR A 32 13.92 -4.48 -21.79
C THR A 32 14.56 -5.38 -20.73
N LYS A 33 14.85 -6.63 -21.06
CA LYS A 33 15.60 -7.55 -20.17
C LYS A 33 16.96 -6.98 -19.76
N ALA A 34 17.63 -6.24 -20.65
CA ALA A 34 18.89 -5.59 -20.34
C ALA A 34 18.72 -4.50 -19.25
N MET A 35 17.69 -3.65 -19.39
CA MET A 35 17.35 -2.63 -18.38
C MET A 35 16.96 -3.24 -17.05
N GLN A 36 16.23 -4.34 -17.06
CA GLN A 36 15.86 -5.07 -15.83
C GLN A 36 17.11 -5.63 -15.12
N LYS A 37 18.07 -6.15 -15.86
CA LYS A 37 19.32 -6.65 -15.29
C LYS A 37 20.18 -5.51 -14.71
N GLU A 38 20.35 -4.41 -15.42
CA GLU A 38 21.07 -3.24 -14.93
C GLU A 38 20.41 -2.68 -13.66
N TYR A 39 19.08 -2.65 -13.64
CA TYR A 39 18.32 -2.25 -12.45
C TYR A 39 18.53 -3.20 -11.28
N GLU A 40 18.50 -4.51 -11.52
CA GLU A 40 18.76 -5.52 -10.48
C GLU A 40 20.14 -5.31 -9.84
N GLU A 41 21.18 -5.08 -10.65
CA GLU A 41 22.53 -4.83 -10.16
C GLU A 41 22.59 -3.57 -9.27
N ALA A 42 21.91 -2.49 -9.67
CA ALA A 42 21.84 -1.26 -8.89
C ALA A 42 21.05 -1.45 -7.59
N LEU A 43 19.92 -2.16 -7.63
CA LEU A 43 19.09 -2.44 -6.46
C LEU A 43 19.83 -3.30 -5.42
N LEU A 44 20.52 -4.33 -5.88
CA LEU A 44 21.34 -5.18 -4.99
C LEU A 44 22.49 -4.40 -4.35
N ALA A 45 23.11 -3.47 -5.09
CA ALA A 45 24.15 -2.59 -4.57
C ALA A 45 23.59 -1.59 -3.55
N GLU A 46 22.38 -1.03 -3.77
CA GLU A 46 21.69 -0.18 -2.80
C GLU A 46 21.41 -0.93 -1.51
N ILE A 47 20.81 -2.13 -1.59
CA ILE A 47 20.53 -2.95 -0.41
C ILE A 47 21.83 -3.27 0.34
N ASP A 48 22.91 -3.53 -0.36
CA ASP A 48 24.21 -3.81 0.26
C ASP A 48 24.79 -2.61 0.99
N ALA A 49 24.66 -1.42 0.43
CA ALA A 49 25.16 -0.18 0.98
C ALA A 49 24.36 0.33 2.19
N ALA A 50 23.06 -0.01 2.30
CA ALA A 50 22.22 0.43 3.42
C ALA A 50 22.69 -0.20 4.74
N GLU A 51 23.13 0.61 5.71
CA GLU A 51 23.65 0.14 7.00
C GLU A 51 22.64 0.29 8.16
N GLU A 52 21.49 0.89 7.86
CA GLU A 52 20.43 1.13 8.83
C GLU A 52 19.80 -0.18 9.34
N ALA A 53 19.20 -0.12 10.52
CA ALA A 53 18.33 -1.17 11.05
C ALA A 53 18.99 -2.51 11.47
N ALA A 54 20.30 -2.53 11.76
CA ALA A 54 20.98 -3.75 12.22
C ALA A 54 20.38 -4.38 13.50
N GLU A 55 19.74 -3.57 14.36
CA GLU A 55 19.07 -4.01 15.59
C GLU A 55 17.56 -4.27 15.41
N SER A 56 17.05 -4.13 14.20
CA SER A 56 15.62 -4.29 13.90
C SER A 56 15.28 -5.71 13.45
N GLU A 57 14.00 -6.03 13.44
CA GLU A 57 13.44 -7.29 12.95
C GLU A 57 12.40 -6.99 11.87
N VAL A 58 12.63 -7.53 10.68
CA VAL A 58 11.72 -7.34 9.55
C VAL A 58 10.42 -8.10 9.79
N ILE A 59 9.34 -7.36 9.91
CA ILE A 59 7.99 -7.90 10.11
C ILE A 59 7.17 -7.96 8.81
N SER A 60 7.52 -7.13 7.82
CA SER A 60 6.91 -7.17 6.49
C SER A 60 7.89 -6.76 5.40
N VAL A 61 7.69 -7.32 4.21
CA VAL A 61 8.33 -6.90 2.96
C VAL A 61 7.24 -6.73 1.90
N PHE A 62 7.27 -5.62 1.17
CA PHE A 62 6.32 -5.35 0.11
C PHE A 62 7.05 -5.04 -1.20
N PHE A 63 6.88 -5.90 -2.19
CA PHE A 63 7.37 -5.67 -3.56
C PHE A 63 6.24 -5.04 -4.37
N GLY A 64 6.42 -3.78 -4.74
CA GLY A 64 5.39 -2.98 -5.41
C GLY A 64 5.92 -2.02 -6.46
N GLY A 65 5.12 -1.04 -6.81
CA GLY A 65 5.45 0.09 -7.66
C GLY A 65 4.90 -0.02 -9.07
N GLY A 66 5.62 -0.63 -10.00
CA GLY A 66 5.10 -0.91 -11.34
C GLY A 66 4.29 -2.21 -11.35
N THR A 67 4.92 -3.29 -11.78
CA THR A 67 4.36 -4.64 -11.80
C THR A 67 5.46 -5.64 -11.50
N PRO A 68 5.74 -5.96 -10.24
CA PRO A 68 6.81 -6.89 -9.87
C PRO A 68 6.70 -8.25 -10.57
N SER A 69 5.49 -8.74 -10.79
CA SER A 69 5.26 -10.00 -11.52
C SER A 69 5.59 -9.94 -13.03
N ALA A 70 5.81 -8.76 -13.61
CA ALA A 70 6.17 -8.59 -15.02
C ALA A 70 7.66 -8.83 -15.30
N VAL A 71 8.51 -8.81 -14.27
CA VAL A 71 9.94 -9.08 -14.42
C VAL A 71 10.26 -10.58 -14.29
N ASP A 72 11.52 -10.93 -14.50
CA ASP A 72 12.01 -12.29 -14.27
C ASP A 72 11.87 -12.69 -12.80
N ALA A 73 11.27 -13.85 -12.53
CA ALA A 73 11.07 -14.31 -11.15
C ALA A 73 12.39 -14.50 -10.40
N GLY A 74 13.43 -14.93 -11.10
CA GLY A 74 14.78 -15.10 -10.52
C GLY A 74 15.36 -13.79 -9.99
N MET A 75 15.04 -12.65 -10.62
CA MET A 75 15.41 -11.33 -10.09
C MET A 75 14.82 -11.09 -8.70
N LEU A 76 13.52 -11.28 -8.54
CA LEU A 76 12.84 -11.06 -7.24
C LEU A 76 13.36 -12.02 -6.17
N VAL A 77 13.68 -13.26 -6.56
CA VAL A 77 14.31 -14.25 -5.65
C VAL A 77 15.67 -13.75 -5.16
N ARG A 78 16.54 -13.29 -6.07
CA ARG A 78 17.88 -12.79 -5.68
C ARG A 78 17.80 -11.54 -4.79
N VAL A 79 16.85 -10.65 -5.07
CA VAL A 79 16.58 -9.50 -4.19
C VAL A 79 16.13 -9.96 -2.80
N MET A 80 15.20 -10.93 -2.74
CA MET A 80 14.73 -11.48 -1.45
C MET A 80 15.86 -12.19 -0.68
N GLU A 81 16.70 -12.95 -1.36
CA GLU A 81 17.89 -13.59 -0.78
C GLU A 81 18.87 -12.54 -0.22
N LYS A 82 19.09 -11.43 -0.96
CA LYS A 82 19.92 -10.32 -0.50
C LYS A 82 19.36 -9.67 0.76
N LEU A 83 18.06 -9.38 0.81
CA LEU A 83 17.39 -8.84 1.99
C LEU A 83 17.54 -9.78 3.19
N ARG A 84 17.31 -11.10 3.00
CA ARG A 84 17.47 -12.10 4.07
C ARG A 84 18.92 -12.26 4.54
N SER A 85 19.90 -12.02 3.68
CA SER A 85 21.31 -12.05 4.07
C SER A 85 21.72 -10.84 4.92
N LYS A 86 20.98 -9.73 4.81
CA LYS A 86 21.33 -8.46 5.45
C LYS A 86 20.52 -8.16 6.71
N TYR A 87 19.24 -8.53 6.73
CA TYR A 87 18.31 -8.20 7.81
C TYR A 87 17.86 -9.46 8.55
N VAL A 88 17.51 -9.29 9.82
CA VAL A 88 16.88 -10.34 10.63
C VAL A 88 15.40 -10.32 10.37
N PHE A 89 14.82 -11.43 9.99
CA PHE A 89 13.40 -11.57 9.71
C PHE A 89 12.66 -12.23 10.86
N SER A 90 11.44 -11.75 11.14
CA SER A 90 10.49 -12.48 11.96
C SER A 90 10.09 -13.79 11.26
N GLU A 91 9.86 -14.85 12.03
CA GLU A 91 9.43 -16.15 11.49
C GLU A 91 8.10 -16.06 10.74
N ASP A 92 7.24 -15.13 11.16
CA ASP A 92 5.92 -14.88 10.60
C ASP A 92 5.85 -13.62 9.71
N ALA A 93 6.99 -13.11 9.21
CA ALA A 93 7.02 -11.93 8.36
C ALA A 93 6.07 -12.03 7.18
N GLU A 94 5.27 -10.97 6.95
CA GLU A 94 4.41 -10.85 5.78
C GLU A 94 5.26 -10.43 4.57
N ILE A 95 5.27 -11.24 3.52
CA ILE A 95 6.05 -10.96 2.31
C ILE A 95 5.09 -10.91 1.13
N THR A 96 4.80 -9.69 0.67
CA THR A 96 3.83 -9.37 -0.36
C THR A 96 4.48 -9.15 -1.72
N LEU A 97 3.83 -9.66 -2.76
CA LEU A 97 4.13 -9.40 -4.17
C LEU A 97 2.93 -8.78 -4.86
N GLU A 98 3.10 -7.62 -5.49
CA GLU A 98 2.12 -7.10 -6.43
C GLU A 98 2.21 -7.79 -7.79
N ALA A 99 1.04 -8.08 -8.35
CA ALA A 99 0.91 -8.76 -9.61
C ALA A 99 -0.21 -8.17 -10.47
N ASN A 100 -0.04 -8.22 -11.78
CA ASN A 100 -1.11 -7.94 -12.72
C ASN A 100 -1.54 -9.24 -13.43
N PRO A 101 -2.83 -9.40 -13.75
CA PRO A 101 -3.31 -10.50 -14.54
C PRO A 101 -2.53 -10.66 -15.86
N GLY A 102 -2.35 -11.91 -16.29
CA GLY A 102 -1.55 -12.23 -17.49
C GLY A 102 -0.04 -12.15 -17.33
N THR A 103 0.47 -11.80 -16.12
CA THR A 103 1.92 -11.79 -15.83
C THR A 103 2.37 -12.95 -14.95
N LEU A 104 1.41 -13.76 -14.48
CA LEU A 104 1.62 -14.91 -13.61
C LEU A 104 1.51 -16.21 -14.42
N ASP A 105 2.39 -17.14 -14.10
CA ASP A 105 2.35 -18.52 -14.53
C ASP A 105 2.69 -19.46 -13.36
N GLU A 106 2.46 -20.74 -13.54
CA GLU A 106 2.67 -21.75 -12.48
C GLU A 106 4.13 -21.81 -12.00
N GLU A 107 5.10 -21.65 -12.90
CA GLU A 107 6.52 -21.71 -12.57
C GLU A 107 6.95 -20.51 -11.73
N LYS A 108 6.55 -19.30 -12.12
CA LYS A 108 6.77 -18.08 -11.35
C LYS A 108 6.16 -18.15 -9.96
N LEU A 109 4.90 -18.55 -9.87
CA LEU A 109 4.19 -18.65 -8.59
C LEU A 109 4.83 -19.65 -7.64
N LYS A 110 5.27 -20.83 -8.14
CA LYS A 110 6.04 -21.79 -7.36
C LYS A 110 7.38 -21.22 -6.91
N CYS A 111 8.04 -20.45 -7.77
CA CYS A 111 9.30 -19.79 -7.47
C CYS A 111 9.11 -18.77 -6.32
N TYR A 112 8.09 -17.92 -6.41
CA TYR A 112 7.75 -16.95 -5.37
C TYR A 112 7.44 -17.63 -4.03
N ARG A 113 6.56 -18.64 -4.02
CA ARG A 113 6.25 -19.39 -2.80
C ARG A 113 7.48 -19.99 -2.15
N LYS A 114 8.36 -20.63 -2.93
CA LYS A 114 9.61 -21.23 -2.46
C LYS A 114 10.56 -20.18 -1.85
N SER A 115 10.54 -18.95 -2.36
CA SER A 115 11.35 -17.84 -1.87
C SER A 115 10.77 -17.13 -0.65
N GLY A 116 9.59 -17.59 -0.19
CA GLY A 116 8.95 -17.11 1.04
C GLY A 116 7.89 -16.05 0.85
N PHE A 117 7.52 -15.69 -0.41
CA PHE A 117 6.36 -14.85 -0.62
C PHE A 117 5.10 -15.56 -0.11
N ASN A 118 4.38 -14.95 0.82
CA ASN A 118 3.23 -15.55 1.49
C ASN A 118 1.92 -14.76 1.29
N ARG A 119 2.00 -13.56 0.70
CA ARG A 119 0.86 -12.74 0.28
C ARG A 119 1.05 -12.29 -1.17
N ILE A 120 -0.04 -12.26 -1.96
CA ILE A 120 -0.04 -11.72 -3.31
C ILE A 120 -1.18 -10.71 -3.47
N SER A 121 -0.91 -9.57 -4.11
CA SER A 121 -1.89 -8.54 -4.44
C SER A 121 -2.11 -8.54 -5.95
N ILE A 122 -3.33 -8.79 -6.42
CA ILE A 122 -3.64 -8.89 -7.84
C ILE A 122 -4.53 -7.72 -8.27
N GLY A 123 -4.01 -6.88 -9.16
CA GLY A 123 -4.71 -5.71 -9.67
C GLY A 123 -5.81 -6.06 -10.67
N CYS A 124 -7.02 -6.34 -10.19
CA CYS A 124 -8.20 -6.55 -11.02
C CYS A 124 -8.75 -5.22 -11.57
N GLN A 125 -8.98 -4.27 -10.70
CA GLN A 125 -9.53 -2.93 -10.87
C GLN A 125 -11.03 -2.91 -11.18
N SER A 126 -11.54 -3.73 -12.05
CA SER A 126 -12.97 -3.89 -12.39
C SER A 126 -13.25 -5.29 -12.92
N VAL A 127 -14.49 -5.77 -12.80
CA VAL A 127 -14.97 -6.99 -13.46
C VAL A 127 -15.54 -6.73 -14.85
N HIS A 128 -15.64 -5.46 -15.26
CA HIS A 128 -16.17 -5.02 -16.56
C HIS A 128 -15.04 -4.72 -17.54
N ASP A 129 -14.94 -5.48 -18.62
CA ASP A 129 -13.86 -5.33 -19.61
C ASP A 129 -13.84 -3.95 -20.28
N GLU A 130 -14.99 -3.26 -20.42
CA GLU A 130 -15.06 -1.90 -20.93
C GLU A 130 -14.39 -0.89 -19.98
N GLU A 131 -14.55 -1.05 -18.66
CA GLU A 131 -13.87 -0.21 -17.66
C GLU A 131 -12.38 -0.48 -17.66
N LEU A 132 -11.96 -1.75 -17.71
CA LEU A 132 -10.56 -2.14 -17.85
C LEU A 132 -9.91 -1.52 -19.08
N LYS A 133 -10.60 -1.54 -20.22
CA LYS A 133 -10.11 -0.92 -21.45
C LYS A 133 -9.96 0.59 -21.33
N ARG A 134 -10.89 1.29 -20.67
CA ARG A 134 -10.79 2.75 -20.41
C ARG A 134 -9.60 3.08 -19.52
N LEU A 135 -9.36 2.28 -18.48
CA LEU A 135 -8.19 2.40 -17.61
C LEU A 135 -6.87 2.16 -18.34
N GLY A 136 -6.90 1.68 -19.59
CA GLY A 136 -5.71 1.28 -20.33
C GLY A 136 -5.11 -0.04 -19.88
N ARG A 137 -5.89 -0.86 -19.15
CA ARG A 137 -5.49 -2.22 -18.75
C ARG A 137 -5.38 -3.11 -19.98
N ILE A 138 -4.45 -4.06 -19.94
CA ILE A 138 -4.19 -4.99 -21.06
C ILE A 138 -4.83 -6.36 -20.84
N HIS A 139 -5.39 -6.60 -19.67
CA HIS A 139 -6.05 -7.84 -19.31
C HIS A 139 -7.57 -7.69 -19.35
N THR A 140 -8.25 -8.82 -19.44
CA THR A 140 -9.69 -9.01 -19.30
C THR A 140 -10.02 -9.57 -17.91
N PHE A 141 -11.29 -9.50 -17.51
CA PHE A 141 -11.73 -10.14 -16.27
C PHE A 141 -11.50 -11.67 -16.27
N ALA A 142 -11.66 -12.34 -17.40
CA ALA A 142 -11.35 -13.76 -17.54
C ALA A 142 -9.88 -14.07 -17.23
N GLU A 143 -8.94 -13.29 -17.74
CA GLU A 143 -7.50 -13.43 -17.43
C GLU A 143 -7.17 -13.13 -15.97
N PHE A 144 -7.95 -12.24 -15.32
CA PHE A 144 -7.86 -12.07 -13.87
C PHE A 144 -8.30 -13.34 -13.12
N GLN A 145 -9.43 -13.93 -13.49
CA GLN A 145 -9.92 -15.15 -12.86
C GLN A 145 -8.92 -16.31 -13.01
N GLU A 146 -8.30 -16.47 -14.18
CA GLU A 146 -7.23 -17.45 -14.40
C GLU A 146 -6.03 -17.19 -13.49
N SER A 147 -5.57 -15.93 -13.40
CA SER A 147 -4.44 -15.53 -12.54
C SER A 147 -4.73 -15.76 -11.06
N PHE A 148 -5.95 -15.49 -10.61
CA PHE A 148 -6.40 -15.74 -9.25
C PHE A 148 -6.40 -17.25 -8.93
N ALA A 149 -6.95 -18.06 -9.83
CA ALA A 149 -6.97 -19.53 -9.69
C ALA A 149 -5.54 -20.10 -9.62
N LEU A 150 -4.64 -19.67 -10.52
CA LEU A 150 -3.24 -20.07 -10.51
C LEU A 150 -2.53 -19.72 -9.19
N ALA A 151 -2.81 -18.53 -8.63
CA ALA A 151 -2.25 -18.13 -7.34
C ALA A 151 -2.76 -19.04 -6.20
N ARG A 152 -4.04 -19.40 -6.22
CA ARG A 152 -4.62 -20.36 -5.26
C ARG A 152 -3.98 -21.74 -5.37
N ASP A 153 -3.88 -22.26 -6.58
CA ASP A 153 -3.30 -23.59 -6.86
C ASP A 153 -1.83 -23.66 -6.48
N ALA A 154 -1.10 -22.53 -6.58
CA ALA A 154 0.28 -22.42 -6.12
C ALA A 154 0.42 -22.34 -4.59
N GLY A 155 -0.71 -22.30 -3.84
CA GLY A 155 -0.74 -22.32 -2.37
C GLY A 155 -0.65 -20.94 -1.72
N PHE A 156 -1.00 -19.85 -2.42
CA PHE A 156 -1.20 -18.57 -1.76
C PHE A 156 -2.52 -18.60 -0.97
N ALA A 157 -2.41 -18.59 0.36
CA ALA A 157 -3.53 -18.55 1.29
C ALA A 157 -3.90 -17.12 1.73
N ASN A 158 -3.18 -16.12 1.26
CA ASN A 158 -3.44 -14.70 1.49
C ASN A 158 -3.35 -13.97 0.14
N ILE A 159 -4.52 -13.79 -0.50
CA ILE A 159 -4.65 -13.08 -1.77
C ILE A 159 -5.42 -11.80 -1.53
N ASN A 160 -4.85 -10.68 -1.95
CA ASN A 160 -5.54 -9.42 -2.10
C ASN A 160 -6.00 -9.22 -3.54
N VAL A 161 -7.15 -8.60 -3.69
CA VAL A 161 -7.65 -8.11 -4.98
C VAL A 161 -7.87 -6.62 -4.90
N ASP A 162 -7.27 -5.88 -5.84
CA ASP A 162 -7.45 -4.44 -5.94
C ASP A 162 -8.64 -4.13 -6.85
N LEU A 163 -9.57 -3.29 -6.36
CA LEU A 163 -10.71 -2.76 -7.08
C LEU A 163 -10.72 -1.24 -7.04
N MET A 164 -11.22 -0.62 -8.10
CA MET A 164 -11.26 0.84 -8.24
C MET A 164 -12.70 1.31 -8.50
N SER A 165 -13.20 2.17 -7.63
CA SER A 165 -14.47 2.89 -7.80
C SER A 165 -14.26 4.26 -8.44
N GLY A 166 -15.36 4.96 -8.77
CA GLY A 166 -15.30 6.30 -9.34
C GLY A 166 -14.72 6.34 -10.75
N LEU A 167 -14.82 5.24 -11.50
CA LEU A 167 -14.31 5.16 -12.86
C LEU A 167 -15.18 5.97 -13.84
N PRO A 168 -14.63 6.46 -14.97
CA PRO A 168 -15.42 7.15 -15.97
C PRO A 168 -16.63 6.31 -16.43
N GLU A 169 -17.82 6.89 -16.38
CA GLU A 169 -19.12 6.26 -16.71
C GLU A 169 -19.46 5.02 -15.86
N GLN A 170 -18.84 4.87 -14.68
CA GLN A 170 -19.19 3.80 -13.74
C GLN A 170 -20.48 4.17 -12.99
N SER A 171 -21.45 3.25 -12.94
CA SER A 171 -22.63 3.39 -12.10
C SER A 171 -22.45 2.67 -10.77
N GLU A 172 -23.30 3.00 -9.77
CA GLU A 172 -23.34 2.31 -8.48
C GLU A 172 -23.59 0.81 -8.66
N GLU A 173 -24.50 0.43 -9.57
CA GLU A 173 -24.82 -0.98 -9.82
C GLU A 173 -23.61 -1.75 -10.35
N LYS A 174 -22.81 -1.17 -11.27
CA LYS A 174 -21.58 -1.80 -11.77
C LYS A 174 -20.55 -1.94 -10.67
N TRP A 175 -20.43 -0.95 -9.80
CA TRP A 175 -19.55 -1.02 -8.65
C TRP A 175 -19.98 -2.12 -7.69
N GLU A 176 -21.26 -2.19 -7.33
CA GLU A 176 -21.80 -3.26 -6.48
C GLU A 176 -21.60 -4.65 -7.10
N GLU A 177 -21.82 -4.79 -8.42
CA GLU A 177 -21.55 -6.05 -9.15
C GLU A 177 -20.08 -6.44 -9.03
N SER A 178 -19.16 -5.49 -9.17
CA SER A 178 -17.71 -5.73 -9.03
C SER A 178 -17.36 -6.22 -7.63
N LEU A 179 -17.90 -5.59 -6.59
CA LEU A 179 -17.68 -5.98 -5.20
C LEU A 179 -18.18 -7.40 -4.92
N ARG A 180 -19.42 -7.72 -5.31
CA ARG A 180 -20.02 -9.04 -5.08
C ARG A 180 -19.30 -10.13 -5.85
N THR A 181 -19.01 -9.90 -7.12
CA THR A 181 -18.29 -10.85 -7.97
C THR A 181 -16.92 -11.20 -7.41
N ILE A 182 -16.17 -10.22 -6.92
CA ILE A 182 -14.85 -10.47 -6.31
C ILE A 182 -14.99 -11.12 -4.93
N ALA A 183 -15.94 -10.70 -4.12
CA ALA A 183 -16.16 -11.30 -2.80
C ALA A 183 -16.54 -12.78 -2.89
N GLU A 184 -17.30 -13.19 -3.92
CA GLU A 184 -17.66 -14.60 -4.21
C GLU A 184 -16.45 -15.46 -4.56
N LEU A 185 -15.39 -14.91 -5.16
CA LEU A 185 -14.11 -15.62 -5.36
C LEU A 185 -13.38 -15.90 -4.03
N SER A 186 -13.88 -15.28 -2.94
CA SER A 186 -13.41 -15.52 -1.59
C SER A 186 -11.91 -15.25 -1.35
N PRO A 187 -11.36 -14.10 -1.80
CA PRO A 187 -10.04 -13.69 -1.38
C PRO A 187 -9.99 -13.47 0.15
N GLU A 188 -8.82 -13.24 0.70
CA GLU A 188 -8.66 -12.91 2.12
C GLU A 188 -8.72 -11.41 2.37
N HIS A 189 -8.42 -10.63 1.32
CA HIS A 189 -8.29 -9.18 1.41
C HIS A 189 -8.81 -8.52 0.12
N ILE A 190 -9.44 -7.37 0.23
CA ILE A 190 -9.86 -6.53 -0.89
C ILE A 190 -9.41 -5.09 -0.60
N SER A 191 -8.66 -4.51 -1.54
CA SER A 191 -8.40 -3.08 -1.59
C SER A 191 -9.42 -2.44 -2.51
N ALA A 192 -10.28 -1.57 -1.96
CA ALA A 192 -11.31 -0.86 -2.70
C ALA A 192 -11.10 0.64 -2.52
N TYR A 193 -10.64 1.32 -3.55
CA TYR A 193 -10.28 2.74 -3.52
C TYR A 193 -10.84 3.48 -4.73
N SER A 194 -11.14 4.78 -4.53
CA SER A 194 -11.64 5.63 -5.61
C SER A 194 -10.53 6.06 -6.55
N LEU A 195 -10.87 6.23 -7.83
CA LEU A 195 -9.98 6.83 -8.81
C LEU A 195 -9.61 8.26 -8.40
N ILE A 196 -8.32 8.54 -8.32
CA ILE A 196 -7.80 9.90 -8.22
C ILE A 196 -7.13 10.23 -9.55
N VAL A 197 -7.51 11.37 -10.14
CA VAL A 197 -6.92 11.85 -11.40
C VAL A 197 -5.69 12.70 -11.08
N GLU A 198 -4.53 12.06 -11.10
CA GLU A 198 -3.27 12.71 -10.77
C GLU A 198 -2.72 13.55 -11.93
N PRO A 199 -2.17 14.75 -11.65
CA PRO A 199 -1.50 15.57 -12.66
C PRO A 199 -0.38 14.81 -13.39
N GLY A 200 -0.24 15.02 -14.70
CA GLY A 200 0.77 14.34 -15.53
C GLY A 200 0.38 12.94 -16.01
N THR A 201 -0.80 12.44 -15.62
CA THR A 201 -1.36 11.21 -16.18
C THR A 201 -2.14 11.46 -17.45
N PRO A 202 -2.27 10.46 -18.35
CA PRO A 202 -3.15 10.60 -19.54
C PRO A 202 -4.60 10.94 -19.17
N PHE A 203 -5.10 10.54 -18.01
CA PHE A 203 -6.45 10.90 -17.56
C PHE A 203 -6.58 12.38 -17.22
N ALA A 204 -5.55 13.01 -16.68
CA ALA A 204 -5.56 14.46 -16.41
C ALA A 204 -5.66 15.33 -17.68
N GLU A 205 -5.27 14.77 -18.83
CA GLU A 205 -5.34 15.45 -20.13
C GLU A 205 -6.68 15.24 -20.86
N GLN A 206 -7.60 14.45 -20.28
CA GLN A 206 -8.88 14.09 -20.87
C GLN A 206 -10.04 14.73 -20.12
N LYS A 207 -11.12 15.01 -20.83
CA LYS A 207 -12.41 15.31 -20.19
C LYS A 207 -13.09 13.99 -19.87
N LEU A 208 -13.01 13.58 -18.60
CA LEU A 208 -13.62 12.36 -18.10
C LEU A 208 -15.06 12.64 -17.61
N ASP A 209 -15.95 11.70 -17.84
CA ASP A 209 -17.30 11.69 -17.26
C ASP A 209 -17.25 10.84 -15.97
N LEU A 210 -16.87 11.49 -14.87
CA LEU A 210 -16.74 10.87 -13.57
C LEU A 210 -18.05 10.95 -12.80
N PRO A 211 -18.34 9.99 -11.90
CA PRO A 211 -19.44 10.13 -10.94
C PRO A 211 -19.30 11.42 -10.13
N ASP A 212 -20.42 11.98 -9.71
CA ASP A 212 -20.40 13.14 -8.82
C ASP A 212 -20.05 12.72 -7.37
N GLU A 213 -19.77 13.73 -6.52
CA GLU A 213 -19.36 13.49 -5.12
C GLU A 213 -20.39 12.71 -4.30
N ASP A 214 -21.68 12.87 -4.57
CA ASP A 214 -22.73 12.17 -3.85
C ASP A 214 -22.77 10.70 -4.26
N THR A 215 -22.63 10.40 -5.54
CA THR A 215 -22.48 9.04 -6.09
C THR A 215 -21.24 8.36 -5.55
N GLU A 216 -20.07 9.03 -5.55
CA GLU A 216 -18.83 8.45 -4.99
C GLU A 216 -18.98 8.15 -3.49
N ARG A 217 -19.64 9.02 -2.74
CA ARG A 217 -19.90 8.81 -1.32
C ARG A 217 -20.82 7.62 -1.07
N GLU A 218 -21.84 7.44 -1.91
CA GLU A 218 -22.73 6.27 -1.83
C GLU A 218 -21.96 4.98 -2.19
N MET A 219 -21.18 4.97 -3.29
CA MET A 219 -20.30 3.84 -3.64
C MET A 219 -19.38 3.44 -2.47
N TYR A 220 -18.76 4.43 -1.81
CA TYR A 220 -17.92 4.18 -0.65
C TYR A 220 -18.69 3.58 0.52
N ALA A 221 -19.85 4.14 0.85
CA ALA A 221 -20.69 3.68 1.94
C ALA A 221 -21.19 2.24 1.70
N ARG A 222 -21.63 1.95 0.48
CA ARG A 222 -22.11 0.62 0.07
C ARG A 222 -20.99 -0.43 0.06
N THR A 223 -19.74 -0.04 -0.22
CA THR A 223 -18.60 -0.94 -0.19
C THR A 223 -18.48 -1.69 1.14
N ALA A 224 -18.51 -0.96 2.25
CA ALA A 224 -18.38 -1.56 3.58
C ALA A 224 -19.57 -2.49 3.92
N GLU A 225 -20.77 -2.10 3.51
CA GLU A 225 -21.99 -2.89 3.74
C GLU A 225 -21.96 -4.20 2.96
N ILE A 226 -21.67 -4.14 1.67
CA ILE A 226 -21.63 -5.30 0.79
C ILE A 226 -20.53 -6.27 1.23
N LEU A 227 -19.33 -5.77 1.45
CA LEU A 227 -18.20 -6.62 1.83
C LEU A 227 -18.40 -7.29 3.20
N ALA A 228 -19.12 -6.63 4.13
CA ALA A 228 -19.47 -7.24 5.41
C ALA A 228 -20.39 -8.47 5.26
N GLU A 229 -21.27 -8.52 4.24
CA GLU A 229 -22.11 -9.70 3.93
C GLU A 229 -21.26 -10.95 3.63
N TYR A 230 -20.03 -10.76 3.11
CA TYR A 230 -19.08 -11.81 2.76
C TYR A 230 -17.97 -12.04 3.81
N GLY A 231 -18.08 -11.36 4.99
CA GLY A 231 -17.16 -11.53 6.11
C GLY A 231 -15.86 -10.72 6.00
N PHE A 232 -15.83 -9.70 5.15
CA PHE A 232 -14.75 -8.72 5.14
C PHE A 232 -15.07 -7.54 6.04
N PHE A 233 -14.10 -7.09 6.82
CA PHE A 233 -14.22 -5.93 7.70
C PHE A 233 -13.23 -4.85 7.29
N GLN A 234 -13.73 -3.64 7.20
CA GLN A 234 -12.89 -2.48 6.95
C GLN A 234 -11.94 -2.28 8.13
N TYR A 235 -10.62 -2.22 7.90
CA TYR A 235 -9.66 -1.96 8.95
C TYR A 235 -8.94 -0.62 8.79
N GLU A 236 -8.98 -0.02 7.60
CA GLU A 236 -8.57 1.35 7.30
C GLU A 236 -9.38 1.86 6.09
N ILE A 237 -9.16 3.10 5.65
CA ILE A 237 -10.03 3.83 4.71
C ILE A 237 -10.35 3.03 3.43
N SER A 238 -9.35 2.35 2.83
CA SER A 238 -9.49 1.72 1.52
C SER A 238 -9.37 0.19 1.54
N ASN A 239 -9.14 -0.41 2.72
CA ASN A 239 -8.82 -1.83 2.78
C ASN A 239 -9.75 -2.62 3.69
N TYR A 240 -10.16 -3.77 3.18
CA TYR A 240 -11.11 -4.69 3.79
C TYR A 240 -10.50 -6.08 3.85
N ALA A 241 -10.61 -6.76 4.98
CA ALA A 241 -10.02 -8.08 5.18
C ALA A 241 -10.91 -9.01 5.99
N LYS A 242 -10.78 -10.30 5.75
CA LYS A 242 -11.27 -11.32 6.67
C LYS A 242 -10.45 -11.27 7.97
N PRO A 243 -10.99 -11.72 9.10
CA PRO A 243 -10.28 -11.72 10.38
C PRO A 243 -8.89 -12.38 10.27
N GLY A 244 -7.85 -11.67 10.69
CA GLY A 244 -6.47 -12.14 10.66
C GLY A 244 -5.70 -11.89 9.34
N PHE A 245 -6.33 -11.27 8.32
CA PHE A 245 -5.72 -11.03 7.01
C PHE A 245 -5.54 -9.56 6.65
N ALA A 246 -5.73 -8.63 7.58
CA ALA A 246 -5.37 -7.23 7.37
C ALA A 246 -3.88 -7.11 7.00
N CYS A 247 -3.55 -6.31 5.99
CA CYS A 247 -2.19 -6.15 5.49
C CYS A 247 -1.31 -5.50 6.57
N ARG A 248 -0.30 -6.24 7.05
CA ARG A 248 0.58 -5.75 8.13
C ARG A 248 1.43 -4.58 7.66
N HIS A 249 1.87 -4.61 6.43
CA HIS A 249 2.66 -3.54 5.84
C HIS A 249 1.89 -2.22 5.80
N ASN A 250 0.61 -2.23 5.35
CA ASN A 250 -0.23 -1.04 5.37
C ASN A 250 -0.46 -0.53 6.80
N ILE A 251 -0.75 -1.44 7.74
CA ILE A 251 -0.94 -1.08 9.15
C ILE A 251 0.32 -0.45 9.73
N GLY A 252 1.51 -0.93 9.35
CA GLY A 252 2.77 -0.37 9.80
C GLY A 252 2.94 1.09 9.39
N TYR A 253 2.61 1.44 8.15
CA TYR A 253 2.60 2.84 7.70
C TYR A 253 1.64 3.71 8.54
N TRP A 254 0.43 3.21 8.80
CA TRP A 254 -0.55 3.95 9.61
C TRP A 254 -0.14 4.07 11.08
N LYS A 255 0.71 3.18 11.57
CA LYS A 255 1.28 3.22 12.93
C LYS A 255 2.65 3.89 13.01
N ARG A 256 3.13 4.42 11.90
CA ARG A 256 4.45 5.05 11.85
C ARG A 256 5.59 4.10 12.25
N THR A 257 5.47 2.81 11.89
CA THR A 257 6.55 1.83 12.04
C THR A 257 7.74 2.26 11.18
N ASP A 258 8.97 2.07 11.68
CA ASP A 258 10.18 2.30 10.88
C ASP A 258 10.14 1.45 9.60
N TYR A 259 10.45 2.07 8.45
CA TYR A 259 10.53 1.36 7.17
C TYR A 259 11.67 1.86 6.30
N LEU A 260 12.22 0.96 5.48
CA LEU A 260 13.24 1.26 4.47
C LEU A 260 12.70 0.93 3.08
N GLY A 261 12.74 1.91 2.19
CA GLY A 261 12.38 1.77 0.79
C GLY A 261 13.62 1.63 -0.08
N PHE A 262 13.59 0.67 -1.01
CA PHE A 262 14.65 0.40 -1.98
C PHE A 262 14.11 0.57 -3.40
N GLY A 263 14.94 1.14 -4.27
CA GLY A 263 14.57 1.45 -5.65
C GLY A 263 14.19 2.93 -5.86
N PRO A 264 14.03 3.38 -7.12
CA PRO A 264 13.72 4.77 -7.44
C PRO A 264 12.36 5.16 -6.88
N SER A 265 12.25 6.39 -6.38
CA SER A 265 11.06 6.96 -5.75
C SER A 265 10.58 6.24 -4.48
N ALA A 266 11.34 5.28 -3.95
CA ALA A 266 11.01 4.61 -2.70
C ALA A 266 11.28 5.56 -1.52
N ALA A 267 10.29 5.73 -0.64
CA ALA A 267 10.43 6.50 0.59
C ALA A 267 10.90 5.62 1.75
N SER A 268 11.55 6.24 2.72
CA SER A 268 11.98 5.62 3.97
C SER A 268 11.66 6.51 5.16
N LEU A 269 11.39 5.88 6.30
CA LEU A 269 11.32 6.52 7.62
C LEU A 269 12.05 5.64 8.63
N PHE A 270 13.18 6.08 9.13
CA PHE A 270 13.94 5.32 10.11
C PHE A 270 14.46 6.23 11.22
N GLY A 271 14.10 5.93 12.45
CA GLY A 271 14.55 6.70 13.61
C GLY A 271 14.19 8.20 13.57
N ASN A 272 13.03 8.57 13.04
CA ASN A 272 12.58 9.93 12.73
C ASN A 272 13.33 10.66 11.59
N CYS A 273 14.19 10.00 10.85
CA CYS A 273 14.74 10.53 9.61
C CYS A 273 13.90 10.01 8.44
N ARG A 274 13.42 10.91 7.60
CA ARG A 274 12.69 10.60 6.36
C ARG A 274 13.54 10.98 5.17
N TRP A 275 13.50 10.18 4.13
CA TRP A 275 14.07 10.50 2.82
C TRP A 275 13.31 9.77 1.72
N THR A 276 13.49 10.22 0.50
CA THR A 276 12.98 9.54 -0.69
C THR A 276 14.14 9.29 -1.65
N ASN A 277 14.15 8.15 -2.30
CA ASN A 277 15.12 7.91 -3.37
C ASN A 277 14.71 8.69 -4.62
N THR A 278 15.69 9.14 -5.39
CA THR A 278 15.44 9.87 -6.64
C THR A 278 14.48 9.13 -7.57
N ALA A 279 13.57 9.86 -8.17
CA ALA A 279 12.66 9.35 -9.20
C ALA A 279 13.36 9.19 -10.56
N ASP A 280 14.53 9.83 -10.76
CA ASP A 280 15.33 9.70 -11.98
C ASP A 280 16.02 8.34 -12.06
N ARG A 281 15.45 7.44 -12.87
CA ARG A 281 15.99 6.09 -13.08
C ARG A 281 17.41 6.10 -13.62
N SER A 282 17.78 7.08 -14.45
CA SER A 282 19.15 7.17 -14.99
C SER A 282 20.15 7.54 -13.91
N LEU A 283 19.77 8.46 -13.03
CA LEU A 283 20.60 8.82 -11.87
C LEU A 283 20.73 7.63 -10.92
N TYR A 284 19.62 6.97 -10.60
CA TYR A 284 19.59 5.79 -9.75
C TYR A 284 20.54 4.68 -10.25
N LEU A 285 20.47 4.33 -11.53
CA LEU A 285 21.33 3.29 -12.12
C LEU A 285 22.82 3.68 -12.08
N LYS A 286 23.14 4.95 -12.37
CA LYS A 286 24.53 5.45 -12.34
C LYS A 286 25.12 5.51 -10.95
N ALA A 287 24.31 5.72 -9.93
CA ALA A 287 24.75 5.83 -8.54
C ALA A 287 25.25 4.48 -8.00
N CYS A 288 24.67 3.35 -8.43
CA CYS A 288 25.11 2.00 -8.12
C CYS A 288 25.52 1.80 -6.64
N GLY A 289 24.58 2.04 -5.72
CA GLY A 289 24.79 1.91 -4.27
C GLY A 289 25.46 3.09 -3.57
N ALA A 290 25.75 4.18 -4.26
CA ALA A 290 26.18 5.43 -3.62
C ALA A 290 24.92 6.16 -3.08
N LEU A 291 24.52 5.84 -1.84
CA LEU A 291 23.25 6.27 -1.23
C LEU A 291 23.13 7.81 -1.19
N GLU A 292 24.21 8.52 -0.94
CA GLU A 292 24.26 9.98 -0.91
C GLU A 292 23.93 10.66 -2.25
N LYS A 293 23.88 9.89 -3.33
CA LYS A 293 23.51 10.37 -4.68
C LYS A 293 22.09 10.10 -5.06
N ILE A 294 21.43 9.18 -4.35
CA ILE A 294 20.06 8.80 -4.66
C ILE A 294 19.06 9.28 -3.62
N ARG A 295 19.49 9.57 -2.38
CA ARG A 295 18.62 10.09 -1.34
C ARG A 295 18.35 11.56 -1.57
N GLU A 296 17.09 11.92 -1.59
CA GLU A 296 16.56 13.28 -1.76
C GLU A 296 15.62 13.57 -0.58
N ASP A 297 15.35 14.84 -0.32
CA ASP A 297 14.43 15.32 0.70
C ASP A 297 14.68 14.74 2.11
N GLU A 298 15.96 14.57 2.46
CA GLU A 298 16.33 14.06 3.77
C GLU A 298 15.95 15.07 4.87
N GLU A 299 15.05 14.66 5.76
CA GLU A 299 14.50 15.47 6.83
C GLU A 299 14.52 14.73 8.15
N ILE A 300 14.95 15.40 9.21
CA ILE A 300 14.82 14.92 10.58
C ILE A 300 13.52 15.49 11.16
N LEU A 301 12.54 14.63 11.31
CA LEU A 301 11.24 14.98 11.84
C LEU A 301 11.33 15.41 13.31
N SER A 302 10.75 16.55 13.62
CA SER A 302 10.63 17.02 14.99
C SER A 302 9.65 16.14 15.80
N ARG A 303 9.63 16.37 17.11
CA ARG A 303 8.63 15.71 17.95
C ARG A 303 7.20 16.17 17.62
N GLN A 304 7.03 17.40 17.15
CA GLN A 304 5.75 17.92 16.70
C GLN A 304 5.28 17.18 15.46
N ASP A 305 6.12 17.07 14.42
CA ASP A 305 5.82 16.35 13.19
C ASP A 305 5.44 14.89 13.50
N ALA A 306 6.15 14.25 14.43
CA ALA A 306 5.84 12.89 14.86
C ALA A 306 4.48 12.77 15.58
N MET A 307 4.05 13.78 16.37
CA MET A 307 2.72 13.82 16.96
C MET A 307 1.63 14.03 15.92
N GLU A 308 1.85 14.93 14.97
CA GLU A 308 0.95 15.19 13.85
C GLU A 308 0.73 13.94 13.01
N GLU A 309 1.83 13.26 12.64
CA GLU A 309 1.76 11.99 11.90
C GLU A 309 1.04 10.88 12.67
N PHE A 310 1.28 10.76 13.97
CA PHE A 310 0.55 9.81 14.82
C PHE A 310 -0.96 10.03 14.72
N MET A 311 -1.40 11.31 14.68
CA MET A 311 -2.82 11.65 14.54
C MET A 311 -3.33 11.33 13.14
N PHE A 312 -2.78 11.95 12.10
CA PHE A 312 -3.39 11.85 10.77
C PHE A 312 -3.18 10.50 10.08
N LEU A 313 -2.09 9.77 10.37
CA LEU A 313 -1.91 8.41 9.88
C LEU A 313 -2.76 7.42 10.69
N GLY A 314 -2.70 7.51 12.02
CA GLY A 314 -3.39 6.57 12.89
C GLY A 314 -4.92 6.65 12.81
N LEU A 315 -5.48 7.83 12.61
CA LEU A 315 -6.92 8.03 12.44
C LEU A 315 -7.46 7.52 11.07
N ARG A 316 -6.58 7.10 10.16
CA ARG A 316 -7.02 6.37 8.95
C ARG A 316 -7.51 4.96 9.28
N MET A 317 -7.05 4.37 10.38
CA MET A 317 -7.51 3.05 10.83
C MET A 317 -8.90 3.15 11.46
N THR A 318 -9.79 2.21 11.15
CA THR A 318 -11.17 2.20 11.69
C THR A 318 -11.19 2.00 13.21
N GLN A 319 -10.21 1.30 13.77
CA GLN A 319 -10.03 1.20 15.23
C GLN A 319 -9.43 2.46 15.87
N GLY A 320 -8.98 3.41 15.06
CA GLY A 320 -8.37 4.65 15.50
C GLY A 320 -7.05 4.47 16.28
N ILE A 321 -6.71 5.47 17.09
CA ILE A 321 -5.47 5.58 17.87
C ILE A 321 -5.73 5.38 19.36
N SER A 322 -4.70 4.95 20.11
CA SER A 322 -4.75 4.82 21.55
C SER A 322 -4.22 6.09 22.23
N THR A 323 -5.00 6.65 23.16
CA THR A 323 -4.57 7.80 23.97
C THR A 323 -3.38 7.44 24.86
N ALA A 324 -3.34 6.20 25.37
CA ALA A 324 -2.25 5.71 26.18
C ALA A 324 -0.95 5.53 25.37
N GLU A 325 -1.04 5.02 24.13
CA GLU A 325 0.14 4.91 23.22
C GLU A 325 0.70 6.29 22.89
N PHE A 326 -0.18 7.30 22.67
CA PHE A 326 0.26 8.68 22.45
C PHE A 326 1.02 9.22 23.69
N GLU A 327 0.48 9.03 24.89
CA GLU A 327 1.12 9.48 26.12
C GLU A 327 2.45 8.76 26.37
N GLU A 328 2.52 7.45 26.14
CA GLU A 328 3.75 6.66 26.26
C GLU A 328 4.83 7.16 25.30
N GLN A 329 4.45 7.42 24.03
CA GLN A 329 5.41 7.83 23.00
C GLN A 329 5.86 9.28 23.16
N PHE A 330 4.94 10.17 23.50
CA PHE A 330 5.19 11.62 23.51
C PHE A 330 5.23 12.24 24.91
N GLY A 331 4.97 11.50 26.00
CA GLY A 331 4.97 12.00 27.38
C GLY A 331 4.04 13.20 27.61
N LYS A 332 2.97 13.28 26.83
CA LYS A 332 1.92 14.29 26.91
C LYS A 332 0.55 13.63 26.73
N GLU A 333 -0.43 14.08 27.49
CA GLU A 333 -1.81 13.68 27.26
C GLU A 333 -2.32 14.26 25.94
N ILE A 334 -2.98 13.43 25.13
CA ILE A 334 -3.49 13.82 23.81
C ILE A 334 -4.48 14.99 23.89
N HIS A 335 -5.31 15.02 24.95
CA HIS A 335 -6.26 16.13 25.17
C HIS A 335 -5.58 17.44 25.55
N ALA A 336 -4.38 17.40 26.15
CA ALA A 336 -3.61 18.61 26.43
C ALA A 336 -3.04 19.23 25.14
N VAL A 337 -2.80 18.41 24.10
CA VAL A 337 -2.24 18.87 22.81
C VAL A 337 -3.38 19.21 21.84
N TYR A 338 -4.32 18.31 21.64
CA TYR A 338 -5.34 18.36 20.59
C TYR A 338 -6.77 18.59 21.10
N GLY A 339 -6.96 18.91 22.39
CA GLY A 339 -8.29 18.99 23.02
C GLY A 339 -9.29 19.94 22.34
N GLY A 340 -8.80 21.00 21.67
CA GLY A 340 -9.66 21.90 20.88
C GLY A 340 -10.23 21.23 19.64
N VAL A 341 -9.37 20.54 18.87
CA VAL A 341 -9.73 19.81 17.64
C VAL A 341 -10.62 18.61 17.98
N LEU A 342 -10.27 17.85 19.01
CA LEU A 342 -11.05 16.70 19.46
C LEU A 342 -12.48 17.11 19.82
N LYS A 343 -12.66 18.11 20.68
CA LYS A 343 -14.00 18.62 21.06
C LYS A 343 -14.82 19.13 19.87
N LYS A 344 -14.16 19.78 18.89
CA LYS A 344 -14.82 20.25 17.66
C LYS A 344 -15.48 19.09 16.92
N TYR A 345 -14.71 18.03 16.64
CA TYR A 345 -15.19 16.92 15.83
C TYR A 345 -16.06 15.92 16.60
N GLU A 346 -15.89 15.80 17.90
CA GLU A 346 -16.82 15.05 18.77
C GLU A 346 -18.20 15.72 18.81
N ALA A 347 -18.26 17.05 18.94
CA ALA A 347 -19.51 17.80 18.91
C ALA A 347 -20.25 17.71 17.55
N MET A 348 -19.51 17.46 16.47
CA MET A 348 -20.05 17.23 15.12
C MET A 348 -20.37 15.75 14.86
N HIS A 349 -20.14 14.86 15.82
CA HIS A 349 -20.28 13.41 15.67
C HIS A 349 -19.42 12.79 14.56
N LEU A 350 -18.28 13.42 14.21
CA LEU A 350 -17.34 12.95 13.19
C LEU A 350 -16.16 12.19 13.80
N LEU A 351 -15.92 12.36 15.09
CA LEU A 351 -14.90 11.65 15.88
C LEU A 351 -15.56 11.16 17.18
N GLN A 352 -15.08 10.03 17.67
CA GLN A 352 -15.55 9.43 18.92
C GLN A 352 -14.39 8.92 19.75
N GLU A 353 -14.51 9.04 21.06
CA GLU A 353 -13.63 8.38 22.00
C GLU A 353 -14.38 7.28 22.74
N HIS A 354 -13.82 6.07 22.72
CA HIS A 354 -14.33 4.94 23.47
C HIS A 354 -13.20 4.09 24.03
N SER A 355 -13.26 3.79 25.35
CA SER A 355 -12.29 2.93 26.04
C SER A 355 -10.83 3.33 25.80
N GLY A 356 -10.52 4.64 25.78
CA GLY A 356 -9.18 5.17 25.57
C GLY A 356 -8.69 5.06 24.12
N ARG A 357 -9.61 4.94 23.16
CA ARG A 357 -9.32 5.00 21.73
C ARG A 357 -10.11 6.10 21.06
N LEU A 358 -9.44 6.89 20.24
CA LEU A 358 -10.02 7.93 19.39
C LEU A 358 -10.12 7.38 17.97
N ALA A 359 -11.30 7.43 17.37
CA ALA A 359 -11.53 6.96 16.01
C ALA A 359 -12.49 7.89 15.27
N LEU A 360 -12.33 7.99 13.96
CA LEU A 360 -13.34 8.62 13.11
C LEU A 360 -14.63 7.78 13.13
N THR A 361 -15.77 8.45 13.10
CA THR A 361 -17.05 7.78 12.84
C THR A 361 -17.15 7.45 11.34
N ARG A 362 -18.18 6.72 10.92
CA ARG A 362 -18.45 6.47 9.49
C ARG A 362 -18.57 7.79 8.71
N ASP A 363 -19.31 8.76 9.24
CA ASP A 363 -19.43 10.08 8.62
C ASP A 363 -18.11 10.86 8.66
N GLY A 364 -17.32 10.70 9.73
CA GLY A 364 -15.99 11.28 9.84
C GLY A 364 -15.00 10.74 8.80
N ILE A 365 -15.09 9.47 8.46
CA ILE A 365 -14.25 8.87 7.40
C ILE A 365 -14.55 9.52 6.04
N SER A 366 -15.82 9.80 5.71
CA SER A 366 -16.21 10.44 4.45
C SER A 366 -15.61 11.82 4.24
N VAL A 367 -15.27 12.52 5.32
CA VAL A 367 -14.68 13.87 5.31
C VAL A 367 -13.29 13.89 5.97
N SER A 368 -12.64 12.73 6.03
CA SER A 368 -11.40 12.53 6.78
C SER A 368 -10.29 13.51 6.39
N ASN A 369 -10.13 13.85 5.12
CA ASN A 369 -9.07 14.77 4.67
C ASN A 369 -9.15 16.12 5.39
N VAL A 370 -10.36 16.67 5.60
CA VAL A 370 -10.56 17.93 6.31
C VAL A 370 -10.26 17.78 7.80
N ILE A 371 -10.70 16.67 8.39
CA ILE A 371 -10.48 16.40 9.82
C ILE A 371 -8.99 16.22 10.11
N LEU A 372 -8.32 15.40 9.28
CA LEU A 372 -6.91 15.06 9.46
C LEU A 372 -5.99 16.28 9.29
N ALA A 373 -6.34 17.22 8.42
CA ALA A 373 -5.60 18.47 8.25
C ALA A 373 -5.64 19.39 9.48
N ASP A 374 -6.69 19.34 10.29
CA ASP A 374 -6.81 20.15 11.51
C ASP A 374 -5.92 19.66 12.66
N PHE A 375 -5.27 18.50 12.52
CA PHE A 375 -4.29 17.98 13.49
C PHE A 375 -2.86 18.50 13.25
N LEU A 376 -2.63 19.30 12.22
CA LEU A 376 -1.36 20.00 12.02
C LEU A 376 -1.28 21.18 13.02
N LEU A 377 -0.16 21.29 13.76
CA LEU A 377 0.03 22.23 14.88
C LEU A 377 0.72 23.52 14.45
#